data_0111e183f851d0788d09860ec8470502
#
_entry.id   0111e183f851d0788d09860ec8470502
#
_cell.length_a   1.000
_cell.length_b   1.000
_cell.length_c   1.000
_cell.angle_alpha   90.00
_cell.angle_beta   90.00
_cell.angle_gamma   90.00
#
_symmetry.space_group_name_H-M   'P 1'
#
loop_
_entity.id
_entity.type
_entity.pdbx_description
1 polymer ?
#
loop_
_entity_poly.entity_id
_entity_poly.type
_entity_poly.pdbx_seq_one_letter_code
_entity_poly.pdbx_strand_id
1 'polypeptide(L)'
;MWVHRVALVFLLCASSADAQDWPQFRGPTGQGHSDERGVPLNWSEQNNIAWKVPVPGAGWSSPVVAGGRVWMTTAVPEARGALSLRAIAFDAQTGREVVNVEAARVDRPGYAHFKNGRASPTPVIAGDRVYVHFGADGTAALTTSGEVVWRARYRYDSQHGSGGTPIVYGDLLIFNCDGNYQEAFVVALDTRTGKQRWKTQRRQPADQAYTTPLVIRVGERDQLISIGAYRAYAYDPMTGKEIWRVSYDDGFSNVPRPVYGHGLVFIATGFQQPTLIAVRADGQGDVTRTHIAWTLTRGAPFTPSPILVGDELYVVNDTGILTTVDARTGTIHYQQRLGGNYSASPVFADGRIYFQSEEGVTTVIPPGRQFGRLATNRLDGATLASMAIAGAAIFIRSDSHLYRIQAAR
;
A
#
# COMPACT_ATOMS: atom_id res chain seq x y z
N MET A 1 60.99 36.31 -18.16
CA MET A 1 59.93 35.36 -18.53
C MET A 1 59.21 34.91 -17.27
N TRP A 2 58.01 35.44 -17.03
CA TRP A 2 57.20 35.04 -15.88
C TRP A 2 56.09 34.10 -16.39
N VAL A 3 56.11 32.86 -15.89
CA VAL A 3 55.07 31.87 -16.24
C VAL A 3 53.99 31.95 -15.19
N HIS A 4 52.79 32.43 -15.57
CA HIS A 4 51.61 32.43 -14.74
C HIS A 4 50.99 31.04 -14.78
N ARG A 5 50.99 30.34 -13.63
CA ARG A 5 50.21 29.10 -13.43
C ARG A 5 48.75 29.46 -13.09
N VAL A 6 47.82 29.18 -14.00
CA VAL A 6 46.38 29.27 -13.76
C VAL A 6 45.97 27.96 -13.06
N ALA A 7 45.56 28.04 -11.82
CA ALA A 7 44.97 26.91 -11.09
C ALA A 7 43.49 26.85 -11.46
N LEU A 8 43.08 25.79 -12.18
CA LEU A 8 41.67 25.48 -12.44
C LEU A 8 41.08 24.83 -11.21
N VAL A 9 40.20 25.53 -10.47
CA VAL A 9 39.41 24.99 -9.37
C VAL A 9 38.17 24.34 -9.98
N PHE A 10 38.11 23.01 -9.99
CA PHE A 10 36.91 22.26 -10.27
C PHE A 10 35.94 22.35 -9.07
N LEU A 11 34.88 23.15 -9.18
CA LEU A 11 33.75 23.06 -8.27
C LEU A 11 32.99 21.76 -8.61
N LEU A 12 33.15 20.74 -7.78
CA LEU A 12 32.25 19.59 -7.75
C LEU A 12 30.89 20.07 -7.20
N CYS A 13 29.95 20.38 -8.09
CA CYS A 13 28.54 20.46 -7.71
C CYS A 13 28.08 19.06 -7.32
N ALA A 14 28.08 18.75 -6.03
CA ALA A 14 27.35 17.61 -5.52
C ALA A 14 25.86 17.90 -5.77
N SER A 15 25.28 17.33 -6.82
CA SER A 15 23.82 17.26 -6.98
C SER A 15 23.30 16.43 -5.80
N SER A 16 22.68 17.11 -4.82
CA SER A 16 21.83 16.43 -3.86
C SER A 16 20.73 15.75 -4.68
N ALA A 17 20.76 14.41 -4.79
CA ALA A 17 19.63 13.68 -5.30
C ALA A 17 18.44 14.05 -4.40
N ASP A 18 17.38 14.63 -4.97
CA ASP A 18 16.17 14.90 -4.22
C ASP A 18 15.67 13.58 -3.63
N ALA A 19 15.36 13.61 -2.32
CA ALA A 19 14.85 12.45 -1.62
C ALA A 19 13.57 11.94 -2.31
N GLN A 20 13.53 10.64 -2.60
CA GLN A 20 12.37 10.05 -3.25
C GLN A 20 11.14 10.14 -2.35
N ASP A 21 10.05 10.71 -2.84
CA ASP A 21 8.76 10.70 -2.18
C ASP A 21 8.16 9.27 -2.12
N TRP A 22 7.35 9.01 -1.10
CA TRP A 22 6.55 7.79 -0.94
C TRP A 22 5.06 8.16 -0.93
N PRO A 23 4.46 8.55 -2.08
CA PRO A 23 3.22 9.33 -2.12
C PRO A 23 1.93 8.51 -2.01
N GLN A 24 2.00 7.18 -2.00
CA GLN A 24 0.86 6.28 -1.95
C GLN A 24 1.19 4.97 -1.24
N PHE A 25 0.17 4.15 -0.99
CA PHE A 25 0.34 2.79 -0.48
C PHE A 25 1.32 1.99 -1.34
N ARG A 26 2.40 1.47 -0.71
CA ARG A 26 3.50 0.76 -1.33
C ARG A 26 4.36 1.60 -2.29
N GLY A 27 4.46 2.90 -2.04
CA GLY A 27 5.44 3.78 -2.65
C GLY A 27 5.13 4.23 -4.09
N PRO A 28 6.12 4.81 -4.78
CA PRO A 28 5.93 5.47 -6.06
C PRO A 28 5.30 4.59 -7.12
N THR A 29 5.71 3.33 -7.20
CA THR A 29 5.17 2.35 -8.16
C THR A 29 3.94 1.60 -7.63
N GLY A 30 3.62 1.75 -6.35
CA GLY A 30 2.58 0.97 -5.68
C GLY A 30 2.94 -0.51 -5.48
N GLN A 31 4.18 -0.90 -5.70
CA GLN A 31 4.63 -2.30 -5.63
C GLN A 31 5.65 -2.57 -4.51
N GLY A 32 5.92 -1.57 -3.64
CA GLY A 32 6.76 -1.75 -2.45
C GLY A 32 8.25 -1.50 -2.67
N HIS A 33 8.62 -0.80 -3.74
CA HIS A 33 10.02 -0.50 -4.07
C HIS A 33 10.40 0.94 -3.76
N SER A 34 11.60 1.14 -3.23
CA SER A 34 12.26 2.42 -3.07
C SER A 34 13.65 2.38 -3.68
N ASP A 35 14.04 3.46 -4.36
CA ASP A 35 15.38 3.67 -4.89
C ASP A 35 16.32 4.33 -3.87
N GLU A 36 15.81 4.65 -2.66
CA GLU A 36 16.58 5.25 -1.58
C GLU A 36 17.77 4.38 -1.17
N ARG A 37 18.86 5.06 -0.83
CA ARG A 37 20.11 4.48 -0.32
C ARG A 37 20.36 4.92 1.11
N GLY A 38 21.20 4.18 1.84
CA GLY A 38 21.51 4.49 3.22
C GLY A 38 20.34 4.26 4.19
N VAL A 39 19.39 3.43 3.80
CA VAL A 39 18.25 3.05 4.63
C VAL A 39 18.76 2.22 5.83
N PRO A 40 18.30 2.47 7.07
CA PRO A 40 18.78 1.76 8.25
C PRO A 40 18.61 0.24 8.14
N LEU A 41 19.68 -0.50 8.48
CA LEU A 41 19.65 -1.95 8.63
C LEU A 41 19.23 -2.37 10.05
N ASN A 42 19.72 -1.63 11.05
CA ASN A 42 19.52 -1.95 12.46
C ASN A 42 18.87 -0.78 13.20
N TRP A 43 17.89 -1.09 14.07
CA TRP A 43 17.27 -0.15 14.99
C TRP A 43 16.64 -0.85 16.19
N SER A 44 16.37 -0.08 17.22
CA SER A 44 15.59 -0.47 18.40
C SER A 44 14.93 0.79 18.97
N GLU A 45 14.15 0.69 20.03
CA GLU A 45 13.59 1.87 20.72
C GLU A 45 14.67 2.89 21.18
N GLN A 46 15.93 2.46 21.34
CA GLN A 46 17.05 3.28 21.82
C GLN A 46 18.08 3.58 20.72
N ASN A 47 17.93 3.03 19.52
CA ASN A 47 18.95 3.16 18.47
C ASN A 47 18.31 3.49 17.11
N ASN A 48 18.86 4.48 16.42
CA ASN A 48 18.44 4.93 15.10
C ASN A 48 16.98 5.46 15.05
N ILE A 49 16.38 5.85 16.19
CA ILE A 49 15.11 6.56 16.22
C ILE A 49 15.40 8.07 16.15
N ALA A 50 15.14 8.67 14.98
CA ALA A 50 15.27 10.12 14.81
C ALA A 50 14.19 10.85 15.62
N TRP A 51 12.97 10.35 15.60
CA TRP A 51 11.87 10.78 16.46
C TRP A 51 10.77 9.71 16.56
N LYS A 52 9.99 9.79 17.64
CA LYS A 52 8.80 8.99 17.95
C LYS A 52 7.72 9.94 18.46
N VAL A 53 6.56 9.97 17.84
CA VAL A 53 5.47 10.90 18.21
C VAL A 53 4.15 10.14 18.33
N PRO A 54 3.27 10.54 19.27
CA PRO A 54 1.96 9.91 19.40
C PRO A 54 1.08 10.22 18.20
N VAL A 55 0.24 9.26 17.82
CA VAL A 55 -0.78 9.38 16.77
C VAL A 55 -2.15 9.35 17.44
N PRO A 56 -2.97 10.40 17.32
CA PRO A 56 -4.28 10.45 17.94
C PRO A 56 -5.26 9.47 17.26
N GLY A 57 -6.15 8.87 18.04
CA GLY A 57 -7.20 7.96 17.56
C GLY A 57 -6.67 6.58 17.13
N ALA A 58 -7.43 5.89 16.27
CA ALA A 58 -7.12 4.54 15.80
C ALA A 58 -7.15 4.43 14.27
N GLY A 59 -6.37 3.50 13.72
CA GLY A 59 -6.35 3.21 12.28
C GLY A 59 -5.04 2.56 11.84
N TRP A 60 -5.08 1.91 10.68
CA TRP A 60 -3.95 1.18 10.13
C TRP A 60 -3.50 1.69 8.76
N SER A 61 -3.84 2.94 8.41
CA SER A 61 -3.29 3.55 7.20
C SER A 61 -1.76 3.54 7.26
N SER A 62 -1.12 3.16 6.18
CA SER A 62 0.33 3.29 6.04
C SER A 62 0.72 4.77 6.01
N PRO A 63 1.87 5.16 6.53
CA PRO A 63 2.39 6.49 6.30
C PRO A 63 2.69 6.68 4.81
N VAL A 64 2.44 7.88 4.30
CA VAL A 64 2.91 8.35 2.98
C VAL A 64 3.69 9.64 3.17
N VAL A 65 4.74 9.81 2.37
CA VAL A 65 5.68 10.91 2.53
C VAL A 65 5.80 11.66 1.21
N ALA A 66 5.52 12.96 1.24
CA ALA A 66 5.76 13.85 0.12
C ALA A 66 5.86 15.30 0.59
N GLY A 67 6.68 16.09 -0.09
CA GLY A 67 6.86 17.51 0.20
C GLY A 67 7.25 17.80 1.65
N GLY A 68 8.09 16.96 2.24
CA GLY A 68 8.56 17.10 3.62
C GLY A 68 7.53 16.79 4.71
N ARG A 69 6.41 16.14 4.37
CA ARG A 69 5.34 15.76 5.31
C ARG A 69 5.04 14.28 5.27
N VAL A 70 4.71 13.71 6.44
CA VAL A 70 4.22 12.35 6.59
C VAL A 70 2.72 12.39 6.84
N TRP A 71 1.93 11.84 5.93
CA TRP A 71 0.49 11.84 6.02
C TRP A 71 -0.06 10.47 6.39
N MET A 72 -1.15 10.47 7.17
CA MET A 72 -1.92 9.28 7.54
C MET A 72 -3.41 9.64 7.71
N THR A 73 -4.27 8.62 7.81
CA THR A 73 -5.65 8.76 8.27
C THR A 73 -5.78 8.22 9.69
N THR A 74 -6.72 8.77 10.46
CA THR A 74 -7.05 8.28 11.80
C THR A 74 -8.53 8.48 12.11
N ALA A 75 -9.08 7.63 12.98
CA ALA A 75 -10.44 7.73 13.50
C ALA A 75 -10.38 8.12 14.99
N VAL A 76 -10.77 9.32 15.30
CA VAL A 76 -10.74 9.86 16.67
C VAL A 76 -12.12 9.71 17.30
N PRO A 77 -12.23 9.01 18.44
CA PRO A 77 -13.49 8.92 19.19
C PRO A 77 -13.99 10.29 19.64
N GLU A 78 -15.31 10.48 19.54
CA GLU A 78 -16.01 11.66 20.01
C GLU A 78 -17.16 11.32 20.96
N ALA A 79 -17.83 12.36 21.46
CA ALA A 79 -18.97 12.20 22.34
C ALA A 79 -20.07 11.34 21.69
N ARG A 80 -20.81 10.59 22.53
CA ARG A 80 -21.93 9.72 22.17
C ARG A 80 -21.55 8.57 21.20
N GLY A 81 -20.26 8.20 21.15
CA GLY A 81 -19.76 7.09 20.33
C GLY A 81 -19.55 7.44 18.84
N ALA A 82 -19.63 8.70 18.46
CA ALA A 82 -19.28 9.15 17.11
C ALA A 82 -17.78 9.05 16.87
N LEU A 83 -17.38 9.01 15.59
CA LEU A 83 -15.99 9.06 15.14
C LEU A 83 -15.76 10.23 14.20
N SER A 84 -14.72 11.02 14.50
CA SER A 84 -14.14 11.97 13.56
C SER A 84 -13.08 11.26 12.72
N LEU A 85 -13.30 11.15 11.42
CA LEU A 85 -12.37 10.53 10.47
C LEU A 85 -11.47 11.62 9.90
N ARG A 86 -10.19 11.56 10.22
CA ARG A 86 -9.27 12.68 10.05
C ARG A 86 -8.13 12.35 9.11
N ALA A 87 -7.70 13.37 8.36
CA ALA A 87 -6.40 13.43 7.73
C ALA A 87 -5.42 14.10 8.69
N ILE A 88 -4.29 13.48 8.98
CA ILE A 88 -3.25 14.03 9.83
C ILE A 88 -1.92 14.05 9.10
N ALA A 89 -1.11 15.08 9.36
CA ALA A 89 0.24 15.14 8.82
C ALA A 89 1.24 15.64 9.87
N PHE A 90 2.42 15.08 9.78
CA PHE A 90 3.57 15.46 10.59
C PHE A 90 4.69 15.99 9.68
N ASP A 91 5.42 16.98 10.16
CA ASP A 91 6.67 17.38 9.52
C ASP A 91 7.65 16.21 9.55
N ALA A 92 8.15 15.83 8.38
CA ALA A 92 8.96 14.62 8.23
C ALA A 92 10.30 14.71 8.96
N GLN A 93 10.85 15.90 9.20
CA GLN A 93 12.15 16.08 9.88
C GLN A 93 12.01 16.11 11.39
N THR A 94 10.96 16.77 11.90
CA THR A 94 10.82 17.07 13.33
C THR A 94 9.80 16.21 14.05
N GLY A 95 8.88 15.54 13.31
CA GLY A 95 7.75 14.82 13.88
C GLY A 95 6.63 15.73 14.44
N ARG A 96 6.73 17.05 14.27
CA ARG A 96 5.69 17.97 14.73
C ARG A 96 4.42 17.82 13.90
N GLU A 97 3.25 17.66 14.54
CA GLU A 97 1.95 17.68 13.86
C GLU A 97 1.74 19.03 13.17
N VAL A 98 1.45 19.01 11.87
CA VAL A 98 1.25 20.23 11.05
C VAL A 98 -0.12 20.29 10.41
N VAL A 99 -0.84 19.17 10.31
CA VAL A 99 -2.23 19.10 9.84
C VAL A 99 -2.99 18.09 10.69
N ASN A 100 -4.21 18.45 11.08
CA ASN A 100 -5.14 17.55 11.77
C ASN A 100 -6.57 18.00 11.47
N VAL A 101 -7.16 17.45 10.39
CA VAL A 101 -8.42 17.95 9.80
C VAL A 101 -9.45 16.84 9.70
N GLU A 102 -10.69 17.11 10.14
CA GLU A 102 -11.82 16.22 9.91
C GLU A 102 -12.19 16.18 8.42
N ALA A 103 -12.04 15.03 7.81
CA ALA A 103 -12.41 14.78 6.42
C ALA A 103 -13.83 14.20 6.30
N ALA A 104 -14.23 13.37 7.25
CA ALA A 104 -15.57 12.79 7.34
C ALA A 104 -15.95 12.54 8.81
N ARG A 105 -17.24 12.28 9.06
CA ARG A 105 -17.78 12.00 10.39
C ARG A 105 -18.75 10.83 10.33
N VAL A 106 -18.74 10.00 11.36
CA VAL A 106 -19.65 8.86 11.52
C VAL A 106 -20.29 8.94 12.90
N ASP A 107 -21.58 9.28 12.94
CA ASP A 107 -22.30 9.44 14.21
C ASP A 107 -22.62 8.11 14.89
N ARG A 108 -22.82 7.05 14.10
CA ARG A 108 -23.09 5.68 14.57
C ARG A 108 -22.22 4.70 13.79
N PRO A 109 -20.97 4.50 14.20
CA PRO A 109 -20.09 3.55 13.52
C PRO A 109 -20.62 2.13 13.71
N GLY A 110 -20.78 1.38 12.62
CA GLY A 110 -21.04 -0.05 12.64
C GLY A 110 -19.81 -0.85 13.07
N TYR A 111 -19.94 -2.16 12.98
CA TYR A 111 -18.84 -3.09 13.29
C TYR A 111 -17.62 -2.81 12.38
N ALA A 112 -16.44 -3.01 12.92
CA ALA A 112 -15.19 -3.14 12.18
C ALA A 112 -14.41 -4.32 12.76
N HIS A 113 -13.70 -5.07 11.91
CA HIS A 113 -12.89 -6.19 12.34
C HIS A 113 -11.71 -5.69 13.21
N PHE A 114 -11.30 -6.44 14.24
CA PHE A 114 -10.25 -6.01 15.19
C PHE A 114 -8.88 -5.74 14.54
N LYS A 115 -8.55 -6.40 13.41
CA LYS A 115 -7.36 -6.13 12.59
C LYS A 115 -7.57 -5.01 11.56
N ASN A 116 -8.74 -4.36 11.54
CA ASN A 116 -9.08 -3.28 10.64
C ASN A 116 -9.57 -2.07 11.45
N GLY A 117 -10.19 -1.13 10.82
CA GLY A 117 -10.74 0.06 11.45
C GLY A 117 -11.50 0.92 10.45
N ARG A 118 -11.84 2.13 10.86
CA ARG A 118 -12.48 3.11 10.00
C ARG A 118 -11.47 3.99 9.25
N ALA A 119 -10.16 3.85 9.56
CA ALA A 119 -9.08 4.64 8.99
C ALA A 119 -7.89 3.74 8.61
N SER A 120 -8.16 2.66 7.87
CA SER A 120 -7.14 1.77 7.31
C SER A 120 -6.69 2.15 5.90
N PRO A 121 -7.53 2.72 5.01
CA PRO A 121 -7.05 3.17 3.73
C PRO A 121 -5.98 4.25 3.86
N THR A 122 -4.92 4.10 3.09
CA THR A 122 -3.76 4.98 3.07
C THR A 122 -4.07 6.23 2.24
N PRO A 123 -3.63 7.44 2.64
CA PRO A 123 -3.72 8.62 1.81
C PRO A 123 -2.97 8.45 0.49
N VAL A 124 -3.37 9.20 -0.53
CA VAL A 124 -2.63 9.33 -1.79
C VAL A 124 -2.33 10.79 -2.03
N ILE A 125 -1.08 11.10 -2.35
CA ILE A 125 -0.61 12.46 -2.64
C ILE A 125 -0.31 12.56 -4.13
N ALA A 126 -0.90 13.54 -4.80
CA ALA A 126 -0.63 13.83 -6.20
C ALA A 126 -0.64 15.35 -6.43
N GLY A 127 0.50 15.90 -6.85
CA GLY A 127 0.70 17.34 -6.98
C GLY A 127 0.46 18.07 -5.65
N ASP A 128 -0.44 19.05 -5.67
CA ASP A 128 -0.80 19.86 -4.52
C ASP A 128 -2.00 19.31 -3.71
N ARG A 129 -2.39 18.04 -3.94
CA ARG A 129 -3.56 17.41 -3.34
C ARG A 129 -3.21 16.16 -2.54
N VAL A 130 -3.97 15.99 -1.45
CA VAL A 130 -4.00 14.78 -0.62
C VAL A 130 -5.41 14.20 -0.67
N TYR A 131 -5.52 12.95 -1.10
CA TYR A 131 -6.80 12.23 -1.14
C TYR A 131 -6.86 11.23 0.00
N VAL A 132 -7.94 11.30 0.78
CA VAL A 132 -8.21 10.38 1.88
C VAL A 132 -9.53 9.65 1.66
N HIS A 133 -9.56 8.38 2.02
CA HIS A 133 -10.71 7.50 1.81
C HIS A 133 -11.01 6.72 3.10
N PHE A 134 -12.28 6.61 3.43
CA PHE A 134 -12.77 5.91 4.62
C PHE A 134 -13.85 4.89 4.21
N GLY A 135 -13.70 4.30 3.04
CA GLY A 135 -14.71 3.37 2.52
C GLY A 135 -16.06 4.04 2.30
N ALA A 136 -17.12 3.37 2.73
CA ALA A 136 -18.48 3.88 2.64
C ALA A 136 -18.75 5.12 3.52
N ASP A 137 -17.83 5.45 4.43
CA ASP A 137 -17.95 6.62 5.31
C ASP A 137 -17.54 7.93 4.63
N GLY A 138 -16.77 7.87 3.53
CA GLY A 138 -16.47 9.04 2.72
C GLY A 138 -15.09 9.06 2.08
N THR A 139 -14.95 9.98 1.12
CA THR A 139 -13.72 10.30 0.41
C THR A 139 -13.57 11.81 0.37
N ALA A 140 -12.38 12.33 0.57
CA ALA A 140 -12.13 13.77 0.50
C ALA A 140 -10.81 14.07 -0.21
N ALA A 141 -10.75 15.21 -0.86
CA ALA A 141 -9.51 15.84 -1.29
C ALA A 141 -9.21 17.05 -0.41
N LEU A 142 -7.96 17.16 -0.02
CA LEU A 142 -7.43 18.28 0.72
C LEU A 142 -6.28 18.92 -0.07
N THR A 143 -6.00 20.19 0.22
CA THR A 143 -4.70 20.79 -0.12
C THR A 143 -3.62 20.18 0.76
N THR A 144 -2.36 20.32 0.37
CA THR A 144 -1.23 19.93 1.23
C THR A 144 -1.15 20.78 2.51
N SER A 145 -1.84 21.93 2.60
CA SER A 145 -1.98 22.71 3.83
C SER A 145 -3.11 22.22 4.75
N GLY A 146 -3.94 21.26 4.30
CA GLY A 146 -5.02 20.66 5.08
C GLY A 146 -6.40 21.26 4.83
N GLU A 147 -6.56 22.17 3.88
CA GLU A 147 -7.89 22.71 3.51
C GLU A 147 -8.67 21.65 2.72
N VAL A 148 -9.91 21.37 3.12
CA VAL A 148 -10.78 20.43 2.40
C VAL A 148 -11.35 21.09 1.15
N VAL A 149 -11.03 20.52 -0.02
CA VAL A 149 -11.42 21.02 -1.34
C VAL A 149 -12.79 20.46 -1.75
N TRP A 150 -12.98 19.15 -1.59
CA TRP A 150 -14.24 18.47 -1.88
C TRP A 150 -14.41 17.22 -1.02
N ARG A 151 -15.66 16.76 -0.92
CA ARG A 151 -16.05 15.49 -0.30
C ARG A 151 -16.98 14.75 -1.23
N ALA A 152 -16.86 13.40 -1.25
CA ALA A 152 -17.76 12.49 -1.95
C ALA A 152 -18.09 11.29 -1.05
N ARG A 153 -19.23 10.65 -1.27
CA ARG A 153 -19.64 9.47 -0.52
C ARG A 153 -20.36 8.48 -1.42
N TYR A 154 -19.96 7.23 -1.34
CA TYR A 154 -20.62 6.10 -2.00
C TYR A 154 -21.12 5.13 -0.94
N ARG A 155 -22.37 4.71 -1.08
CA ARG A 155 -22.96 3.74 -0.16
C ARG A 155 -22.67 2.34 -0.66
N TYR A 156 -22.07 1.53 0.18
CA TYR A 156 -21.89 0.09 0.03
C TYR A 156 -21.64 -0.50 1.43
N ASP A 157 -21.94 -1.77 1.61
CA ASP A 157 -21.76 -2.43 2.91
C ASP A 157 -20.35 -3.02 3.01
N SER A 158 -19.48 -2.39 3.79
CA SER A 158 -18.17 -2.91 4.09
C SER A 158 -18.18 -3.50 5.52
N GLN A 159 -18.56 -4.76 5.62
CA GLN A 159 -18.80 -5.47 6.89
C GLN A 159 -17.65 -5.33 7.91
N HIS A 160 -16.40 -5.36 7.47
CA HIS A 160 -15.22 -5.37 8.35
C HIS A 160 -14.55 -4.00 8.50
N GLY A 161 -15.19 -2.93 8.03
CA GLY A 161 -14.60 -1.59 7.97
C GLY A 161 -14.00 -1.27 6.59
N SER A 162 -13.23 -0.19 6.49
CA SER A 162 -12.61 0.24 5.23
C SER A 162 -11.20 -0.33 5.09
N GLY A 163 -10.81 -0.77 3.89
CA GLY A 163 -9.47 -1.37 3.65
C GLY A 163 -8.80 -0.88 2.37
N GLY A 164 -9.49 -0.97 1.24
CA GLY A 164 -8.92 -0.59 -0.05
C GLY A 164 -8.56 0.89 -0.12
N THR A 165 -7.37 1.17 -0.62
CA THR A 165 -6.86 2.52 -0.83
C THR A 165 -7.20 2.99 -2.25
N PRO A 166 -7.55 4.28 -2.46
CA PRO A 166 -7.67 4.82 -3.81
C PRO A 166 -6.30 4.95 -4.48
N ILE A 167 -6.31 5.07 -5.81
CA ILE A 167 -5.14 5.44 -6.61
C ILE A 167 -5.46 6.67 -7.45
N VAL A 168 -4.42 7.42 -7.82
CA VAL A 168 -4.54 8.51 -8.79
C VAL A 168 -3.96 8.04 -10.13
N TYR A 169 -4.73 8.24 -11.21
CA TYR A 169 -4.30 8.01 -12.58
C TYR A 169 -4.72 9.19 -13.46
N GLY A 170 -3.76 9.99 -13.92
CA GLY A 170 -4.04 11.26 -14.58
C GLY A 170 -4.89 12.18 -13.71
N ASP A 171 -6.07 12.56 -14.22
CA ASP A 171 -7.05 13.39 -13.52
C ASP A 171 -8.14 12.57 -12.78
N LEU A 172 -7.92 11.27 -12.57
CA LEU A 172 -8.86 10.36 -11.96
C LEU A 172 -8.39 9.86 -10.60
N LEU A 173 -9.28 9.86 -9.61
CA LEU A 173 -9.15 9.15 -8.34
C LEU A 173 -10.00 7.88 -8.42
N ILE A 174 -9.38 6.71 -8.40
CA ILE A 174 -10.03 5.42 -8.67
C ILE A 174 -9.98 4.54 -7.43
N PHE A 175 -11.11 3.92 -7.07
CA PHE A 175 -11.18 2.99 -5.95
C PHE A 175 -12.29 1.94 -6.13
N ASN A 176 -12.14 0.85 -5.39
CA ASN A 176 -13.08 -0.25 -5.33
C ASN A 176 -14.16 0.01 -4.27
N CYS A 177 -15.38 -0.41 -4.57
CA CYS A 177 -16.51 -0.40 -3.65
C CYS A 177 -17.13 -1.80 -3.64
N ASP A 178 -16.55 -2.70 -2.84
CA ASP A 178 -17.02 -4.07 -2.67
C ASP A 178 -17.68 -4.22 -1.31
N GLY A 179 -18.78 -4.93 -1.25
CA GLY A 179 -19.51 -5.15 0.00
C GLY A 179 -20.54 -6.27 -0.10
N ASN A 180 -21.00 -6.73 1.06
CA ASN A 180 -22.03 -7.74 1.17
C ASN A 180 -23.37 -7.22 0.66
N TYR A 181 -24.17 -8.11 0.07
CA TYR A 181 -25.59 -7.88 -0.31
C TYR A 181 -25.85 -6.72 -1.27
N GLN A 182 -24.79 -6.08 -1.76
CA GLN A 182 -24.89 -4.98 -2.72
C GLN A 182 -24.04 -5.28 -3.95
N GLU A 183 -24.39 -4.62 -5.03
CA GLU A 183 -23.61 -4.72 -6.25
C GLU A 183 -22.24 -4.07 -6.06
N ALA A 184 -21.17 -4.85 -6.20
CA ALA A 184 -19.83 -4.35 -6.20
C ALA A 184 -19.54 -3.51 -7.45
N PHE A 185 -18.74 -2.45 -7.32
CA PHE A 185 -18.37 -1.59 -8.44
C PHE A 185 -16.98 -0.98 -8.25
N VAL A 186 -16.41 -0.52 -9.34
CA VAL A 186 -15.24 0.35 -9.37
C VAL A 186 -15.69 1.73 -9.81
N VAL A 187 -15.17 2.78 -9.20
CA VAL A 187 -15.53 4.16 -9.51
C VAL A 187 -14.31 5.02 -9.70
N ALA A 188 -14.37 5.95 -10.64
CA ALA A 188 -13.41 7.02 -10.83
C ALA A 188 -14.05 8.38 -10.63
N LEU A 189 -13.41 9.21 -9.83
CA LEU A 189 -13.78 10.59 -9.60
C LEU A 189 -12.78 11.52 -10.28
N ASP A 190 -13.25 12.66 -10.74
CA ASP A 190 -12.40 13.77 -11.15
C ASP A 190 -11.61 14.27 -9.92
N THR A 191 -10.29 14.28 -10.01
CA THR A 191 -9.39 14.63 -8.90
C THR A 191 -9.61 16.05 -8.39
N ARG A 192 -10.00 16.97 -9.24
CA ARG A 192 -10.16 18.38 -8.92
C ARG A 192 -11.51 18.69 -8.28
N THR A 193 -12.58 17.98 -8.70
CA THR A 193 -13.96 18.32 -8.32
C THR A 193 -14.67 17.26 -7.47
N GLY A 194 -14.15 16.03 -7.39
CA GLY A 194 -14.80 14.90 -6.73
C GLY A 194 -16.03 14.36 -7.48
N LYS A 195 -16.34 14.87 -8.68
CA LYS A 195 -17.46 14.39 -9.49
C LYS A 195 -17.12 13.05 -10.15
N GLN A 196 -18.11 12.16 -10.20
CA GLN A 196 -17.95 10.87 -10.88
C GLN A 196 -17.68 11.07 -12.37
N ARG A 197 -16.63 10.44 -12.86
CA ARG A 197 -16.25 10.37 -14.28
C ARG A 197 -16.79 9.10 -14.93
N TRP A 198 -16.61 7.96 -14.24
CA TRP A 198 -17.19 6.69 -14.63
C TRP A 198 -17.43 5.80 -13.40
N LYS A 199 -18.33 4.83 -13.57
CA LYS A 199 -18.61 3.78 -12.58
C LYS A 199 -18.88 2.49 -13.35
N THR A 200 -18.17 1.42 -13.00
CA THR A 200 -18.32 0.10 -13.64
C THR A 200 -18.79 -0.92 -12.62
N GLN A 201 -19.96 -1.48 -12.89
CA GLN A 201 -20.55 -2.56 -12.11
C GLN A 201 -19.73 -3.83 -12.28
N ARG A 202 -19.40 -4.52 -11.19
CA ARG A 202 -18.78 -5.83 -11.22
C ARG A 202 -19.84 -6.92 -11.33
N ARG A 203 -19.64 -7.84 -12.27
CA ARG A 203 -20.50 -9.01 -12.43
C ARG A 203 -19.96 -10.19 -11.64
N GLN A 204 -20.02 -10.11 -10.32
CA GLN A 204 -19.54 -11.13 -9.39
C GLN A 204 -20.59 -11.37 -8.30
N PRO A 205 -20.52 -12.49 -7.54
CA PRO A 205 -21.29 -12.63 -6.33
C PRO A 205 -21.03 -11.45 -5.39
N ALA A 206 -22.06 -10.93 -4.76
CA ALA A 206 -21.93 -9.83 -3.83
C ALA A 206 -21.22 -10.32 -2.55
N ASP A 207 -19.98 -9.92 -2.39
CA ASP A 207 -19.17 -10.19 -1.21
C ASP A 207 -18.06 -9.12 -1.09
N GLN A 208 -17.39 -9.10 0.03
CA GLN A 208 -16.40 -8.07 0.33
C GLN A 208 -15.03 -8.36 -0.28
N ALA A 209 -14.37 -7.29 -0.67
CA ALA A 209 -12.95 -7.23 -0.93
C ALA A 209 -12.40 -5.87 -0.46
N TYR A 210 -11.14 -5.85 -0.06
CA TYR A 210 -10.48 -4.69 0.56
C TYR A 210 -9.21 -4.29 -0.20
N THR A 211 -9.11 -4.68 -1.45
CA THR A 211 -7.89 -4.52 -2.25
C THR A 211 -7.71 -3.10 -2.76
N THR A 212 -6.46 -2.70 -2.86
CA THR A 212 -6.05 -1.47 -3.55
C THR A 212 -5.79 -1.79 -5.01
N PRO A 213 -6.37 -1.06 -5.98
CA PRO A 213 -6.10 -1.28 -7.39
C PRO A 213 -4.64 -0.98 -7.77
N LEU A 214 -4.19 -1.53 -8.91
CA LEU A 214 -2.89 -1.26 -9.49
C LEU A 214 -3.03 -0.93 -10.98
N VAL A 215 -2.44 0.16 -11.45
CA VAL A 215 -2.28 0.39 -12.89
C VAL A 215 -0.98 -0.22 -13.36
N ILE A 216 -1.04 -0.99 -14.43
CA ILE A 216 0.09 -1.64 -15.09
C ILE A 216 0.17 -1.24 -16.56
N ARG A 217 1.37 -1.33 -17.15
CA ARG A 217 1.57 -1.12 -18.59
C ARG A 217 1.78 -2.45 -19.29
N VAL A 218 0.93 -2.76 -20.26
CA VAL A 218 1.02 -3.98 -21.09
C VAL A 218 1.09 -3.56 -22.55
N GLY A 219 2.26 -3.72 -23.16
CA GLY A 219 2.52 -3.12 -24.47
C GLY A 219 2.30 -1.62 -24.44
N GLU A 220 1.42 -1.11 -25.30
CA GLU A 220 1.08 0.32 -25.37
C GLU A 220 -0.18 0.71 -24.57
N ARG A 221 -0.77 -0.23 -23.82
CA ARG A 221 -2.01 -0.01 -23.09
C ARG A 221 -1.80 -0.05 -21.58
N ASP A 222 -2.37 0.93 -20.89
CA ASP A 222 -2.50 0.87 -19.44
C ASP A 222 -3.73 0.04 -19.06
N GLN A 223 -3.60 -0.74 -18.00
CA GLN A 223 -4.67 -1.57 -17.46
C GLN A 223 -4.79 -1.34 -15.96
N LEU A 224 -6.00 -1.08 -15.49
CA LEU A 224 -6.35 -1.00 -14.08
C LEU A 224 -6.67 -2.41 -13.57
N ILE A 225 -5.78 -3.00 -12.80
CA ILE A 225 -6.00 -4.29 -12.14
C ILE A 225 -6.77 -4.07 -10.85
N SER A 226 -7.90 -4.72 -10.74
CA SER A 226 -8.85 -4.54 -9.63
C SER A 226 -9.37 -5.90 -9.17
N ILE A 227 -9.03 -6.28 -7.94
CA ILE A 227 -9.39 -7.57 -7.35
C ILE A 227 -10.67 -7.37 -6.54
N GLY A 228 -11.70 -8.16 -6.84
CA GLY A 228 -12.94 -8.25 -6.08
C GLY A 228 -13.06 -9.62 -5.41
N ALA A 229 -14.23 -9.91 -4.81
CA ALA A 229 -14.55 -11.25 -4.35
C ALA A 229 -14.73 -12.19 -5.55
N TYR A 230 -14.13 -13.38 -5.51
CA TYR A 230 -14.22 -14.45 -6.51
C TYR A 230 -13.73 -14.10 -7.92
N ARG A 231 -13.35 -12.85 -8.20
CA ARG A 231 -12.89 -12.41 -9.52
C ARG A 231 -11.92 -11.25 -9.44
N ALA A 232 -10.94 -11.28 -10.32
CA ALA A 232 -10.12 -10.10 -10.62
C ALA A 232 -10.41 -9.62 -12.05
N TYR A 233 -10.23 -8.34 -12.25
CA TYR A 233 -10.54 -7.66 -13.50
C TYR A 233 -9.38 -6.76 -13.92
N ALA A 234 -9.23 -6.60 -15.23
CA ALA A 234 -8.50 -5.50 -15.82
C ALA A 234 -9.48 -4.58 -16.54
N TYR A 235 -9.38 -3.30 -16.27
CA TYR A 235 -10.16 -2.26 -16.91
C TYR A 235 -9.27 -1.27 -17.64
N ASP A 236 -9.81 -0.60 -18.65
CA ASP A 236 -9.24 0.63 -19.15
C ASP A 236 -9.38 1.71 -18.06
N PRO A 237 -8.28 2.30 -17.55
CA PRO A 237 -8.36 3.20 -16.41
C PRO A 237 -9.07 4.53 -16.72
N MET A 238 -9.10 4.97 -17.99
CA MET A 238 -9.76 6.22 -18.39
C MET A 238 -11.28 6.08 -18.51
N THR A 239 -11.76 4.89 -18.86
CA THR A 239 -13.18 4.67 -19.21
C THR A 239 -13.89 3.69 -18.29
N GLY A 240 -13.17 2.90 -17.51
CA GLY A 240 -13.72 1.80 -16.71
C GLY A 240 -14.19 0.60 -17.55
N LYS A 241 -13.91 0.56 -18.86
CA LYS A 241 -14.30 -0.55 -19.72
C LYS A 241 -13.48 -1.79 -19.38
N GLU A 242 -14.16 -2.94 -19.17
CA GLU A 242 -13.51 -4.23 -18.92
C GLU A 242 -12.66 -4.64 -20.12
N ILE A 243 -11.43 -5.07 -19.87
CA ILE A 243 -10.49 -5.64 -20.85
C ILE A 243 -10.52 -7.16 -20.70
N TRP A 244 -10.26 -7.67 -19.50
CA TRP A 244 -10.34 -9.08 -19.17
C TRP A 244 -10.75 -9.29 -17.72
N ARG A 245 -11.18 -10.52 -17.42
CA ARG A 245 -11.43 -10.99 -16.07
C ARG A 245 -10.93 -12.41 -15.88
N VAL A 246 -10.57 -12.76 -14.66
CA VAL A 246 -10.24 -14.11 -14.21
C VAL A 246 -11.07 -14.44 -12.98
N SER A 247 -11.67 -15.64 -12.96
CA SER A 247 -12.41 -16.17 -11.82
C SER A 247 -11.53 -17.14 -11.02
N TYR A 248 -11.77 -17.22 -9.73
CA TYR A 248 -11.20 -18.20 -8.82
C TYR A 248 -12.30 -18.71 -7.88
N ASP A 249 -12.25 -20.02 -7.55
CA ASP A 249 -13.37 -20.71 -6.93
C ASP A 249 -13.65 -20.25 -5.49
N ASP A 250 -12.58 -20.05 -4.71
CA ASP A 250 -12.65 -19.53 -3.34
C ASP A 250 -11.86 -18.21 -3.24
N GLY A 251 -12.42 -17.21 -2.62
CA GLY A 251 -11.68 -15.98 -2.40
C GLY A 251 -12.55 -14.74 -2.34
N PHE A 252 -12.96 -14.42 -1.13
CA PHE A 252 -13.54 -13.14 -0.73
C PHE A 252 -12.73 -12.55 0.42
N SER A 253 -13.09 -11.37 0.88
CA SER A 253 -12.29 -10.59 1.86
C SER A 253 -10.85 -10.38 1.42
N ASN A 254 -10.59 -10.31 0.11
CA ASN A 254 -9.26 -10.13 -0.44
C ASN A 254 -8.65 -8.81 0.03
N VAL A 255 -7.43 -8.84 0.55
CA VAL A 255 -6.72 -7.68 1.07
C VAL A 255 -5.47 -7.32 0.24
N PRO A 256 -4.65 -8.30 -0.22
CA PRO A 256 -3.39 -8.01 -0.87
C PRO A 256 -3.56 -7.18 -2.15
N ARG A 257 -2.75 -6.13 -2.29
CA ARG A 257 -2.62 -5.42 -3.56
C ARG A 257 -1.96 -6.34 -4.59
N PRO A 258 -2.43 -6.40 -5.84
CA PRO A 258 -1.76 -7.15 -6.90
C PRO A 258 -0.36 -6.60 -7.16
N VAL A 259 0.53 -7.45 -7.67
CA VAL A 259 1.88 -7.09 -8.12
C VAL A 259 2.01 -7.50 -9.59
N TYR A 260 2.80 -6.76 -10.34
CA TYR A 260 3.02 -7.02 -11.77
C TYR A 260 4.49 -7.08 -12.12
N GLY A 261 4.87 -8.05 -12.90
CA GLY A 261 6.18 -8.17 -13.52
C GLY A 261 6.24 -9.39 -14.45
N HIS A 262 7.20 -9.42 -15.34
CA HIS A 262 7.38 -10.51 -16.32
C HIS A 262 6.15 -10.82 -17.19
N GLY A 263 5.27 -9.81 -17.41
CA GLY A 263 4.01 -10.00 -18.12
C GLY A 263 2.92 -10.71 -17.29
N LEU A 264 3.16 -10.95 -16.01
CA LEU A 264 2.25 -11.63 -15.09
C LEU A 264 1.71 -10.69 -14.01
N VAL A 265 0.42 -10.80 -13.75
CA VAL A 265 -0.22 -10.20 -12.57
C VAL A 265 -0.31 -11.26 -11.49
N PHE A 266 0.27 -11.00 -10.33
CA PHE A 266 0.23 -11.89 -9.17
C PHE A 266 -0.91 -11.46 -8.26
N ILE A 267 -1.89 -12.36 -8.08
CA ILE A 267 -3.15 -12.11 -7.38
C ILE A 267 -3.25 -13.10 -6.22
N ALA A 268 -3.26 -12.59 -4.99
CA ALA A 268 -3.62 -13.40 -3.84
C ALA A 268 -5.14 -13.37 -3.66
N THR A 269 -5.74 -14.55 -3.62
CA THR A 269 -7.16 -14.73 -3.30
C THR A 269 -7.35 -14.74 -1.79
N GLY A 270 -8.51 -14.41 -1.30
CA GLY A 270 -8.68 -14.08 0.11
C GLY A 270 -8.92 -15.25 1.05
N PHE A 271 -9.89 -15.05 1.93
CA PHE A 271 -10.20 -15.84 3.10
C PHE A 271 -10.55 -17.30 2.78
N GLN A 272 -10.44 -18.19 3.78
CA GLN A 272 -10.62 -19.64 3.84
C GLN A 272 -9.44 -20.44 3.29
N GLN A 273 -9.16 -20.38 2.01
CA GLN A 273 -8.00 -21.06 1.40
C GLN A 273 -7.22 -20.08 0.53
N PRO A 274 -6.35 -19.24 1.12
CA PRO A 274 -5.56 -18.31 0.36
C PRO A 274 -4.76 -19.01 -0.73
N THR A 275 -4.89 -18.52 -1.95
CA THR A 275 -4.20 -19.01 -3.14
C THR A 275 -3.54 -17.82 -3.83
N LEU A 276 -2.33 -18.01 -4.34
CA LEU A 276 -1.69 -17.02 -5.19
C LEU A 276 -1.70 -17.54 -6.63
N ILE A 277 -2.32 -16.77 -7.53
CA ILE A 277 -2.36 -17.07 -8.95
C ILE A 277 -1.53 -16.07 -9.75
N ALA A 278 -0.81 -16.54 -10.75
CA ALA A 278 -0.12 -15.70 -11.71
C ALA A 278 -0.88 -15.73 -13.04
N VAL A 279 -1.32 -14.56 -13.49
CA VAL A 279 -2.18 -14.39 -14.67
C VAL A 279 -1.45 -13.58 -15.73
N ARG A 280 -1.35 -14.11 -16.97
CA ARG A 280 -0.82 -13.33 -18.09
C ARG A 280 -1.72 -12.13 -18.37
N ALA A 281 -1.11 -10.95 -18.48
CA ALA A 281 -1.82 -9.67 -18.57
C ALA A 281 -2.31 -9.33 -20.00
N ASP A 282 -1.96 -10.12 -21.00
CA ASP A 282 -2.20 -9.88 -22.43
C ASP A 282 -3.57 -10.39 -22.93
N GLY A 283 -4.44 -10.86 -22.03
CA GLY A 283 -5.72 -11.44 -22.36
C GLY A 283 -6.84 -10.45 -22.70
N GLN A 284 -7.98 -10.99 -23.18
CA GLN A 284 -9.23 -10.28 -23.41
C GLN A 284 -10.42 -11.14 -23.00
N GLY A 285 -11.48 -10.52 -22.45
CA GLY A 285 -12.68 -11.22 -22.01
C GLY A 285 -12.42 -12.14 -20.81
N ASP A 286 -13.05 -13.31 -20.78
CA ASP A 286 -12.84 -14.29 -19.71
C ASP A 286 -11.58 -15.14 -19.97
N VAL A 287 -10.57 -14.92 -19.15
CA VAL A 287 -9.26 -15.56 -19.29
C VAL A 287 -9.03 -16.69 -18.29
N THR A 288 -10.03 -17.08 -17.53
CA THR A 288 -9.94 -18.06 -16.44
C THR A 288 -9.27 -19.37 -16.86
N ARG A 289 -9.62 -19.90 -18.06
CA ARG A 289 -9.09 -21.19 -18.53
C ARG A 289 -7.84 -21.08 -19.37
N THR A 290 -7.39 -19.89 -19.71
CA THR A 290 -6.35 -19.69 -20.73
C THR A 290 -5.12 -18.94 -20.24
N HIS A 291 -5.23 -18.07 -19.23
CA HIS A 291 -4.16 -17.16 -18.87
C HIS A 291 -3.58 -17.37 -17.46
N ILE A 292 -4.11 -18.28 -16.65
CA ILE A 292 -3.45 -18.67 -15.40
C ILE A 292 -2.19 -19.46 -15.77
N ALA A 293 -1.03 -18.87 -15.50
CA ALA A 293 0.27 -19.47 -15.81
C ALA A 293 0.67 -20.51 -14.75
N TRP A 294 0.44 -20.19 -13.47
CA TRP A 294 0.69 -21.07 -12.35
C TRP A 294 -0.11 -20.65 -11.12
N THR A 295 -0.19 -21.54 -10.14
CA THR A 295 -0.92 -21.37 -8.89
C THR A 295 -0.10 -21.89 -7.72
N LEU A 296 -0.04 -21.13 -6.61
CA LEU A 296 0.53 -21.53 -5.34
C LEU A 296 -0.59 -21.62 -4.29
N THR A 297 -0.85 -22.85 -3.81
CA THR A 297 -1.92 -23.15 -2.85
C THR A 297 -1.45 -23.26 -1.41
N ARG A 298 -0.14 -23.36 -1.17
CA ARG A 298 0.46 -23.47 0.16
C ARG A 298 1.39 -22.30 0.43
N GLY A 299 1.15 -21.59 1.54
CA GLY A 299 1.97 -20.43 1.93
C GLY A 299 1.57 -19.13 1.22
N ALA A 300 0.47 -19.11 0.49
CA ALA A 300 -0.09 -17.88 -0.06
C ALA A 300 -0.55 -16.94 1.06
N PRO A 301 -0.41 -15.62 0.88
CA PRO A 301 -0.81 -14.61 1.87
C PRO A 301 -2.32 -14.38 1.82
N PHE A 302 -2.92 -14.08 2.97
CA PHE A 302 -4.28 -13.56 3.05
C PHE A 302 -4.29 -12.04 3.19
N THR A 303 -3.40 -11.46 4.01
CA THR A 303 -3.37 -10.01 4.28
C THR A 303 -2.18 -9.30 3.63
N PRO A 304 -0.91 -9.74 3.80
CA PRO A 304 0.23 -9.05 3.20
C PRO A 304 0.25 -9.16 1.68
N SER A 305 0.57 -8.06 0.99
CA SER A 305 0.80 -8.10 -0.46
C SER A 305 2.14 -8.77 -0.77
N PRO A 306 2.26 -9.51 -1.89
CA PRO A 306 3.54 -10.00 -2.37
C PRO A 306 4.53 -8.88 -2.72
N ILE A 307 5.82 -9.21 -2.84
CA ILE A 307 6.81 -8.31 -3.45
C ILE A 307 7.67 -9.06 -4.45
N LEU A 308 7.83 -8.49 -5.63
CA LEU A 308 8.67 -9.03 -6.70
C LEU A 308 10.00 -8.29 -6.71
N VAL A 309 11.12 -9.00 -6.57
CA VAL A 309 12.46 -8.42 -6.65
C VAL A 309 13.30 -9.26 -7.62
N GLY A 310 13.66 -8.69 -8.76
CA GLY A 310 14.28 -9.44 -9.84
C GLY A 310 13.34 -10.50 -10.41
N ASP A 311 13.77 -11.76 -10.41
CA ASP A 311 12.99 -12.90 -10.86
C ASP A 311 12.26 -13.62 -9.70
N GLU A 312 12.48 -13.23 -8.46
CA GLU A 312 11.92 -13.86 -7.28
C GLU A 312 10.70 -13.10 -6.75
N LEU A 313 9.60 -13.82 -6.54
CA LEU A 313 8.41 -13.32 -5.85
C LEU A 313 8.44 -13.81 -4.40
N TYR A 314 8.37 -12.87 -3.47
CA TYR A 314 8.38 -13.13 -2.02
C TYR A 314 6.96 -12.94 -1.48
N VAL A 315 6.47 -13.92 -0.76
CA VAL A 315 5.19 -13.87 -0.06
C VAL A 315 5.39 -14.31 1.38
N VAL A 316 4.93 -13.51 2.32
CA VAL A 316 4.81 -13.91 3.72
C VAL A 316 3.34 -14.12 4.03
N ASN A 317 2.98 -15.28 4.57
CA ASN A 317 1.61 -15.51 5.00
C ASN A 317 1.35 -14.92 6.39
N ASP A 318 0.08 -14.85 6.77
CA ASP A 318 -0.37 -14.22 8.01
C ASP A 318 0.20 -14.88 9.28
N THR A 319 0.70 -16.11 9.19
CA THR A 319 1.33 -16.86 10.32
C THR A 319 2.87 -16.85 10.28
N GLY A 320 3.46 -16.00 9.45
CA GLY A 320 4.91 -15.75 9.39
C GLY A 320 5.72 -16.81 8.65
N ILE A 321 5.13 -17.51 7.68
CA ILE A 321 5.87 -18.34 6.73
C ILE A 321 6.18 -17.51 5.49
N LEU A 322 7.45 -17.24 5.26
CA LEU A 322 7.96 -16.67 4.02
C LEU A 322 8.12 -17.80 3.00
N THR A 323 7.54 -17.63 1.82
CA THR A 323 7.74 -18.47 0.65
C THR A 323 8.34 -17.63 -0.46
N THR A 324 9.43 -18.08 -1.07
CA THR A 324 10.07 -17.42 -2.22
C THR A 324 9.95 -18.34 -3.41
N VAL A 325 9.42 -17.80 -4.50
CA VAL A 325 9.19 -18.55 -5.72
C VAL A 325 9.83 -17.87 -6.94
N ASP A 326 10.18 -18.63 -7.96
CA ASP A 326 10.44 -18.11 -9.30
C ASP A 326 9.14 -17.46 -9.82
N ALA A 327 9.19 -16.20 -10.14
CA ALA A 327 7.99 -15.44 -10.52
C ALA A 327 7.36 -15.91 -11.84
N ARG A 328 8.15 -16.50 -12.76
CA ARG A 328 7.67 -16.95 -14.07
C ARG A 328 7.02 -18.32 -14.00
N THR A 329 7.50 -19.19 -13.10
CA THR A 329 7.13 -20.62 -13.07
C THR A 329 6.36 -21.02 -11.81
N GLY A 330 6.40 -20.24 -10.74
CA GLY A 330 5.85 -20.60 -9.44
C GLY A 330 6.68 -21.64 -8.67
N THR A 331 7.86 -22.00 -9.17
CA THR A 331 8.76 -22.97 -8.52
C THR A 331 9.25 -22.40 -7.19
N ILE A 332 9.02 -23.11 -6.10
CA ILE A 332 9.45 -22.70 -4.76
C ILE A 332 10.96 -22.86 -4.66
N HIS A 333 11.67 -21.78 -4.34
CA HIS A 333 13.09 -21.81 -4.03
C HIS A 333 13.34 -22.20 -2.58
N TYR A 334 12.62 -21.57 -1.64
CA TYR A 334 12.68 -21.92 -0.23
C TYR A 334 11.43 -21.46 0.51
N GLN A 335 11.23 -22.06 1.69
CA GLN A 335 10.26 -21.62 2.69
C GLN A 335 10.98 -21.45 4.03
N GLN A 336 10.67 -20.36 4.74
CA GLN A 336 11.29 -20.04 6.01
C GLN A 336 10.28 -19.46 7.00
N ARG A 337 10.27 -19.96 8.20
CA ARG A 337 9.50 -19.35 9.29
C ARG A 337 10.26 -18.10 9.79
N LEU A 338 9.64 -16.92 9.66
CA LEU A 338 10.14 -15.68 10.22
C LEU A 338 9.71 -15.50 11.68
N GLY A 339 8.55 -16.06 12.05
CA GLY A 339 7.89 -15.92 13.35
C GLY A 339 6.93 -14.73 13.41
N GLY A 340 6.02 -14.72 14.37
CA GLY A 340 4.99 -13.71 14.53
C GLY A 340 3.86 -13.80 13.52
N ASN A 341 2.96 -12.81 13.54
CA ASN A 341 1.87 -12.65 12.59
C ASN A 341 2.14 -11.48 11.64
N TYR A 342 1.55 -11.50 10.46
CA TYR A 342 1.81 -10.49 9.43
C TYR A 342 0.52 -9.95 8.84
N SER A 343 0.41 -8.61 8.82
CA SER A 343 -0.57 -7.83 8.07
C SER A 343 0.10 -6.83 7.15
N ALA A 344 1.24 -6.26 7.58
CA ALA A 344 2.02 -5.31 6.80
C ALA A 344 2.63 -5.97 5.56
N SER A 345 2.57 -5.25 4.44
CA SER A 345 3.21 -5.67 3.18
C SER A 345 4.71 -5.37 3.21
N PRO A 346 5.57 -6.26 2.67
CA PRO A 346 7.00 -6.05 2.63
C PRO A 346 7.40 -4.90 1.70
N VAL A 347 8.59 -4.35 1.97
CA VAL A 347 9.19 -3.26 1.19
C VAL A 347 10.62 -3.65 0.81
N PHE A 348 11.00 -3.32 -0.44
CA PHE A 348 12.36 -3.44 -0.94
C PHE A 348 13.01 -2.07 -1.03
N ALA A 349 14.17 -1.91 -0.39
CA ALA A 349 14.99 -0.70 -0.45
C ALA A 349 16.46 -1.02 -0.19
N ASP A 350 17.36 -0.26 -0.78
CA ASP A 350 18.81 -0.35 -0.55
C ASP A 350 19.35 -1.79 -0.64
N GLY A 351 18.84 -2.58 -1.62
CA GLY A 351 19.23 -3.95 -1.85
C GLY A 351 18.73 -4.97 -0.83
N ARG A 352 17.72 -4.63 0.00
CA ARG A 352 17.21 -5.46 1.09
C ARG A 352 15.67 -5.49 1.10
N ILE A 353 15.09 -6.57 1.62
CA ILE A 353 13.65 -6.72 1.81
C ILE A 353 13.35 -6.69 3.31
N TYR A 354 12.39 -5.86 3.69
CA TYR A 354 11.96 -5.64 5.07
C TYR A 354 10.57 -6.26 5.27
N PHE A 355 10.47 -7.21 6.20
CA PHE A 355 9.23 -7.86 6.60
C PHE A 355 8.88 -7.46 8.02
N GLN A 356 7.75 -6.78 8.22
CA GLN A 356 7.30 -6.28 9.52
C GLN A 356 6.16 -7.14 10.05
N SER A 357 6.32 -7.72 11.24
CA SER A 357 5.28 -8.48 11.93
C SER A 357 4.34 -7.57 12.72
N GLU A 358 3.18 -8.10 13.11
CA GLU A 358 2.19 -7.39 13.94
C GLU A 358 2.71 -7.07 15.34
N GLU A 359 3.72 -7.81 15.83
CA GLU A 359 4.34 -7.65 17.14
C GLU A 359 5.51 -6.66 17.17
N GLY A 360 5.63 -5.82 16.13
CA GLY A 360 6.67 -4.80 16.04
C GLY A 360 8.06 -5.32 15.65
N VAL A 361 8.16 -6.58 15.19
CA VAL A 361 9.44 -7.16 14.76
C VAL A 361 9.61 -7.01 13.26
N THR A 362 10.73 -6.44 12.83
CA THR A 362 11.10 -6.36 11.41
C THR A 362 12.28 -7.27 11.12
N THR A 363 12.05 -8.27 10.26
CA THR A 363 13.12 -9.13 9.71
C THR A 363 13.59 -8.55 8.40
N VAL A 364 14.92 -8.39 8.26
CA VAL A 364 15.56 -7.87 7.03
C VAL A 364 16.35 -8.99 6.37
N ILE A 365 16.14 -9.20 5.07
CA ILE A 365 16.81 -10.24 4.29
C ILE A 365 17.43 -9.68 3.00
N PRO A 366 18.47 -10.30 2.44
CA PRO A 366 18.90 -10.03 1.07
C PRO A 366 17.91 -10.67 0.09
N PRO A 367 17.74 -10.13 -1.13
CA PRO A 367 17.06 -10.86 -2.20
C PRO A 367 17.89 -12.07 -2.65
N GLY A 368 17.22 -13.06 -3.28
CA GLY A 368 17.87 -14.24 -3.87
C GLY A 368 17.13 -15.54 -3.59
N ARG A 369 17.68 -16.64 -4.10
CA ARG A 369 17.10 -17.99 -4.09
C ARG A 369 17.41 -18.81 -2.83
N GLN A 370 18.15 -18.22 -1.91
CA GLN A 370 18.49 -18.83 -0.62
C GLN A 370 18.19 -17.85 0.49
N PHE A 371 17.64 -18.36 1.59
CA PHE A 371 17.34 -17.53 2.76
C PHE A 371 18.61 -17.03 3.43
N GLY A 372 18.66 -15.75 3.72
CA GLY A 372 19.66 -15.11 4.57
C GLY A 372 18.98 -14.07 5.48
N ARG A 373 19.37 -14.00 6.74
CA ARG A 373 18.87 -12.97 7.65
C ARG A 373 19.97 -11.96 7.92
N LEU A 374 19.73 -10.69 7.54
CA LEU A 374 20.69 -9.59 7.75
C LEU A 374 20.50 -8.93 9.12
N ALA A 375 19.22 -8.75 9.53
CA ALA A 375 18.90 -8.12 10.80
C ALA A 375 17.53 -8.56 11.32
N THR A 376 17.33 -8.36 12.62
CA THR A 376 16.02 -8.42 13.28
C THR A 376 15.92 -7.22 14.20
N ASN A 377 14.94 -6.38 13.96
CA ASN A 377 14.72 -5.12 14.67
C ASN A 377 13.39 -5.20 15.43
N ARG A 378 13.26 -4.45 16.51
CA ARG A 378 12.03 -4.44 17.31
C ARG A 378 11.65 -3.03 17.73
N LEU A 379 10.37 -2.72 17.61
CA LEU A 379 9.71 -1.55 18.19
C LEU A 379 8.59 -2.01 19.12
N ASP A 380 8.20 -1.13 20.04
CA ASP A 380 7.10 -1.36 20.94
C ASP A 380 5.74 -1.09 20.25
N GLY A 381 4.71 -1.85 20.67
CA GLY A 381 3.35 -1.74 20.15
C GLY A 381 3.10 -2.63 18.93
N ALA A 382 1.82 -2.67 18.51
CA ALA A 382 1.39 -3.43 17.34
C ALA A 382 1.65 -2.64 16.05
N THR A 383 2.08 -3.33 14.98
CA THR A 383 2.46 -2.72 13.71
C THR A 383 1.81 -3.45 12.53
N LEU A 384 0.54 -3.11 12.24
CA LEU A 384 -0.22 -3.72 11.14
C LEU A 384 -0.09 -2.92 9.82
N ALA A 385 0.23 -1.63 9.91
CA ALA A 385 0.44 -0.76 8.75
C ALA A 385 1.77 -1.06 8.06
N SER A 386 1.80 -1.01 6.73
CA SER A 386 3.05 -1.14 5.98
C SER A 386 3.92 0.11 6.14
N MET A 387 5.23 -0.07 6.19
CA MET A 387 6.18 1.03 6.31
C MET A 387 6.29 1.88 5.04
N ALA A 388 6.77 3.11 5.18
CA ALA A 388 7.19 3.98 4.08
C ALA A 388 8.69 4.24 4.15
N ILE A 389 9.32 4.48 2.98
CA ILE A 389 10.74 4.79 2.87
C ILE A 389 10.92 6.06 2.05
N ALA A 390 11.48 7.08 2.66
CA ALA A 390 11.77 8.36 2.01
C ALA A 390 12.92 9.08 2.71
N GLY A 391 13.80 9.75 1.96
CA GLY A 391 14.91 10.53 2.50
C GLY A 391 15.86 9.71 3.36
N ALA A 392 16.21 8.50 2.91
CA ALA A 392 17.05 7.55 3.64
C ALA A 392 16.53 7.18 5.05
N ALA A 393 15.21 7.36 5.29
CA ALA A 393 14.54 7.03 6.54
C ALA A 393 13.40 6.04 6.32
N ILE A 394 13.09 5.27 7.35
CA ILE A 394 11.93 4.39 7.42
C ILE A 394 10.89 5.05 8.33
N PHE A 395 9.63 5.11 7.87
CA PHE A 395 8.52 5.57 8.68
C PHE A 395 7.60 4.39 9.01
N ILE A 396 7.42 4.13 10.30
CA ILE A 396 6.58 3.04 10.80
C ILE A 396 5.49 3.60 11.70
N ARG A 397 4.25 3.21 11.42
CA ARG A 397 3.12 3.45 12.31
C ARG A 397 2.89 2.23 13.20
N SER A 398 2.88 2.45 14.51
CA SER A 398 2.32 1.49 15.45
C SER A 398 0.86 1.85 15.78
N ASP A 399 0.23 1.09 16.67
CA ASP A 399 -1.10 1.35 17.21
C ASP A 399 -1.24 2.75 17.86
N SER A 400 -0.15 3.28 18.40
CA SER A 400 -0.14 4.50 19.20
C SER A 400 0.86 5.57 18.74
N HIS A 401 1.86 5.22 17.92
CA HIS A 401 2.95 6.13 17.55
C HIS A 401 3.30 6.06 16.06
N LEU A 402 3.88 7.16 15.58
CA LEU A 402 4.63 7.21 14.33
C LEU A 402 6.11 7.36 14.66
N TYR A 403 6.93 6.52 14.02
CA TYR A 403 8.38 6.52 14.14
C TYR A 403 9.03 7.01 12.85
N ARG A 404 10.08 7.80 12.97
CA ARG A 404 11.09 7.99 11.94
C ARG A 404 12.37 7.30 12.39
N ILE A 405 12.82 6.34 11.60
CA ILE A 405 14.01 5.57 11.82
C ILE A 405 15.05 6.00 10.79
N GLN A 406 16.20 6.47 11.25
CA GLN A 406 17.28 6.95 10.39
C GLN A 406 18.62 6.69 11.06
N ALA A 407 19.60 6.22 10.29
CA ALA A 407 20.95 6.07 10.81
C ALA A 407 21.51 7.42 11.30
N ALA A 408 22.17 7.42 12.44
CA ALA A 408 22.92 8.60 12.88
C ALA A 408 23.97 8.95 11.81
N ARG A 409 24.05 10.23 11.47
CA ARG A 409 25.04 10.75 10.53
C ARG A 409 26.39 10.93 11.22
#